data_7a3f44e5bee1e18281eef15e06776a93
#
_entry.id   7a3f44e5bee1e18281eef15e06776a93
#
_cell.length_a   1.000
_cell.length_b   1.000
_cell.length_c   1.000
_cell.angle_alpha   90.00
_cell.angle_beta   90.00
_cell.angle_gamma   90.00
#
_symmetry.space_group_name_H-M   'P 1'
#
loop_
_entity.id
_entity.type
_entity.pdbx_description
1 polymer ?
#
loop_
_entity_poly.entity_id
_entity_poly.type
_entity_poly.pdbx_seq_one_letter_code
_entity_poly.pdbx_strand_id
1 'polypeptide(L)'
;MNANGQQLRLFNTMTREVAEFRPARPGHVGMYSCGPTVYADQHIGNMRTYVFADTLKRALMFKGMTVRHVMNITDVGHLTSDADSGDDKLEVAARREHRSAWEIAADYTADFKTDLGRLRIIEPDVWCKATDHIQHMIDFAAALDDKGWCYQIPAGLYFDASKDDSYGELARLGLAGQREGARVEVVEGKRGGSDFAVWRTSAPGENRQMEWDSPWGRGAPGWHLECSVMSIEYLGRHFDIHTGGVDHIPVHHTNEIAQSQAYLADGRPWVGWWLHGEFINLRGAKISKSTGGGVLVADLIDRGYHPLTYRYLLLQAHYRSQTEFSWDAMSGAKTGLRRLLDRFAAARQDADAAQAKLGQAATRHLAAFDQAICDDLGTPKALAVVAAAARDDSLGDAELTVLAARFDEVLGIGLTDLTPADLDLAPGGAQVSAAEVEAIVIERSKARTQKDFTRSDQLRQRLAELGVIVDDHADGSSSWRWSS
;
A
#
# COMPACT_ATOMS: atom_id res chain seq x y z
N MET A 1 -20.71 -21.92 4.32
CA MET A 1 -21.41 -21.40 3.11
C MET A 1 -21.81 -19.97 3.44
N ASN A 2 -21.07 -18.99 2.90
CA ASN A 2 -21.35 -17.57 3.13
C ASN A 2 -22.61 -17.17 2.38
N ALA A 3 -23.62 -16.70 3.11
CA ALA A 3 -24.98 -16.41 2.65
C ALA A 3 -25.09 -15.10 1.81
N ASN A 4 -24.01 -14.53 1.34
CA ASN A 4 -24.04 -13.29 0.60
C ASN A 4 -23.71 -13.54 -0.88
N GLY A 5 -24.78 -13.64 -1.67
CA GLY A 5 -24.78 -14.03 -3.07
C GLY A 5 -24.22 -13.01 -4.08
N GLN A 6 -23.61 -11.92 -3.65
CA GLN A 6 -22.98 -10.96 -4.57
C GLN A 6 -21.60 -11.48 -4.99
N GLN A 7 -21.35 -11.50 -6.29
CA GLN A 7 -20.06 -11.87 -6.86
C GLN A 7 -19.13 -10.64 -6.87
N LEU A 8 -17.85 -10.86 -6.52
CA LEU A 8 -16.85 -9.81 -6.56
C LEU A 8 -16.56 -9.48 -8.04
N ARG A 9 -16.71 -8.22 -8.38
CA ARG A 9 -16.35 -7.67 -9.68
C ARG A 9 -15.16 -6.76 -9.52
N LEU A 10 -14.17 -6.89 -10.39
CA LEU A 10 -12.92 -6.12 -10.33
C LEU A 10 -12.62 -5.53 -11.71
N PHE A 11 -11.97 -4.38 -11.72
CA PHE A 11 -11.44 -3.80 -12.94
C PHE A 11 -10.13 -4.50 -13.31
N ASN A 12 -10.07 -5.06 -14.52
CA ASN A 12 -8.83 -5.61 -15.04
C ASN A 12 -8.16 -4.59 -15.97
N THR A 13 -6.95 -4.16 -15.62
CA THR A 13 -6.20 -3.18 -16.43
C THR A 13 -5.91 -3.70 -17.83
N MET A 14 -5.73 -5.01 -18.01
CA MET A 14 -5.50 -5.61 -19.33
C MET A 14 -6.69 -5.40 -20.26
N THR A 15 -7.90 -5.74 -19.81
CA THR A 15 -9.12 -5.64 -20.62
C THR A 15 -9.79 -4.26 -20.57
N ARG A 16 -9.46 -3.44 -19.55
CA ARG A 16 -10.11 -2.15 -19.25
C ARG A 16 -11.58 -2.27 -18.87
N GLU A 17 -11.99 -3.39 -18.35
CA GLU A 17 -13.37 -3.69 -17.98
C GLU A 17 -13.50 -4.10 -16.53
N VAL A 18 -14.65 -3.78 -15.92
CA VAL A 18 -15.06 -4.35 -14.64
C VAL A 18 -15.84 -5.63 -14.91
N ALA A 19 -15.26 -6.77 -14.58
CA ALA A 19 -15.86 -8.06 -14.81
C ALA A 19 -15.92 -8.89 -13.51
N GLU A 20 -16.68 -9.97 -13.51
CA GLU A 20 -16.76 -10.91 -12.40
C GLU A 20 -15.41 -11.60 -12.20
N PHE A 21 -14.85 -11.47 -11.00
CA PHE A 21 -13.61 -12.15 -10.64
C PHE A 21 -13.86 -13.63 -10.39
N ARG A 22 -13.14 -14.45 -11.11
CA ARG A 22 -13.14 -15.90 -10.94
C ARG A 22 -11.70 -16.39 -10.87
N PRO A 23 -11.26 -16.94 -9.72
CA PRO A 23 -9.94 -17.53 -9.63
C PRO A 23 -9.82 -18.80 -10.46
N ALA A 24 -8.62 -19.10 -10.94
CA ALA A 24 -8.35 -20.31 -11.72
C ALA A 24 -8.67 -21.60 -10.92
N ARG A 25 -8.45 -21.57 -9.60
CA ARG A 25 -8.83 -22.62 -8.67
C ARG A 25 -9.95 -22.10 -7.76
N PRO A 26 -11.15 -22.67 -7.81
CA PRO A 26 -12.27 -22.23 -6.99
C PRO A 26 -11.91 -22.10 -5.50
N GLY A 27 -12.18 -20.93 -4.91
CA GLY A 27 -11.92 -20.66 -3.51
C GLY A 27 -10.46 -20.36 -3.15
N HIS A 28 -9.51 -20.40 -4.08
CA HIS A 28 -8.09 -20.11 -3.85
C HIS A 28 -7.61 -19.08 -4.84
N VAL A 29 -6.88 -18.07 -4.35
CA VAL A 29 -6.35 -16.96 -5.16
C VAL A 29 -4.84 -16.87 -4.97
N GLY A 30 -4.09 -16.95 -6.06
CA GLY A 30 -2.68 -16.55 -6.10
C GLY A 30 -2.57 -15.05 -6.40
N MET A 31 -1.98 -14.29 -5.50
CA MET A 31 -1.80 -12.84 -5.60
C MET A 31 -0.34 -12.46 -5.45
N TYR A 32 0.19 -11.73 -6.42
CA TYR A 32 1.52 -11.11 -6.35
C TYR A 32 1.39 -9.59 -6.30
N SER A 33 2.14 -8.96 -5.41
CA SER A 33 2.23 -7.50 -5.32
C SER A 33 3.68 -7.06 -5.43
N CYS A 34 3.96 -6.09 -6.30
CA CYS A 34 5.26 -5.45 -6.32
C CYS A 34 5.54 -4.80 -4.97
N GLY A 35 6.63 -5.20 -4.34
CA GLY A 35 7.11 -4.67 -3.08
C GLY A 35 8.02 -3.45 -3.25
N PRO A 36 8.64 -2.97 -2.17
CA PRO A 36 9.49 -1.79 -2.21
C PRO A 36 10.88 -2.08 -2.77
N THR A 37 11.48 -1.06 -3.40
CA THR A 37 12.93 -0.99 -3.54
C THR A 37 13.49 -0.33 -2.28
N VAL A 38 14.33 -1.05 -1.55
CA VAL A 38 14.72 -0.71 -0.17
C VAL A 38 16.02 0.09 -0.09
N TYR A 39 16.08 1.23 -0.77
CA TYR A 39 17.19 2.19 -0.71
C TYR A 39 16.87 3.46 0.09
N ALA A 40 15.60 3.65 0.47
CA ALA A 40 15.09 4.78 1.24
C ALA A 40 13.74 4.42 1.88
N ASP A 41 13.30 5.24 2.85
CA ASP A 41 11.98 5.13 3.45
C ASP A 41 10.86 5.23 2.41
N GLN A 42 9.82 4.44 2.62
CA GLN A 42 8.63 4.48 1.78
C GLN A 42 7.72 5.63 2.22
N HIS A 43 7.53 6.61 1.35
CA HIS A 43 6.62 7.72 1.64
C HIS A 43 5.14 7.29 1.56
N ILE A 44 4.24 8.11 2.11
CA ILE A 44 2.80 7.82 2.16
C ILE A 44 2.20 7.56 0.77
N GLY A 45 2.75 8.15 -0.29
CA GLY A 45 2.35 7.86 -1.67
C GLY A 45 2.54 6.40 -2.05
N ASN A 46 3.68 5.79 -1.68
CA ASN A 46 3.92 4.36 -1.87
C ASN A 46 2.98 3.51 -1.01
N MET A 47 2.76 3.92 0.26
CA MET A 47 1.87 3.22 1.18
C MET A 47 0.44 3.10 0.66
N ARG A 48 -0.02 4.01 -0.21
CA ARG A 48 -1.32 3.90 -0.85
C ARG A 48 -1.48 2.62 -1.67
N THR A 49 -0.46 2.23 -2.41
CA THR A 49 -0.49 0.99 -3.21
C THR A 49 -0.62 -0.24 -2.32
N TYR A 50 0.07 -0.25 -1.17
CA TYR A 50 -0.02 -1.37 -0.21
C TYR A 50 -1.36 -1.41 0.53
N VAL A 51 -1.94 -0.25 0.88
CA VAL A 51 -3.32 -0.19 1.43
C VAL A 51 -4.34 -0.69 0.41
N PHE A 52 -4.18 -0.38 -0.86
CA PHE A 52 -5.02 -0.92 -1.93
C PHE A 52 -4.88 -2.44 -2.04
N ALA A 53 -3.66 -2.98 -2.10
CA ALA A 53 -3.42 -4.42 -2.17
C ALA A 53 -3.99 -5.16 -0.94
N ASP A 54 -3.86 -4.58 0.26
CA ASP A 54 -4.46 -5.11 1.48
C ASP A 54 -6.00 -5.09 1.43
N THR A 55 -6.59 -4.01 0.94
CA THR A 55 -8.04 -3.91 0.79
C THR A 55 -8.58 -4.98 -0.16
N LEU A 56 -7.86 -5.25 -1.26
CA LEU A 56 -8.18 -6.34 -2.18
C LEU A 56 -8.05 -7.70 -1.49
N LYS A 57 -6.93 -7.98 -0.80
CA LYS A 57 -6.74 -9.23 -0.02
C LYS A 57 -7.88 -9.44 0.96
N ARG A 58 -8.24 -8.39 1.73
CA ARG A 58 -9.34 -8.43 2.70
C ARG A 58 -10.70 -8.69 2.04
N ALA A 59 -10.98 -8.04 0.90
CA ALA A 59 -12.22 -8.27 0.15
C ALA A 59 -12.33 -9.71 -0.35
N LEU A 60 -11.24 -10.29 -0.88
CA LEU A 60 -11.19 -11.70 -1.30
C LEU A 60 -11.45 -12.64 -0.11
N MET A 61 -10.80 -12.38 1.04
CA MET A 61 -11.01 -13.15 2.28
C MET A 61 -12.44 -13.00 2.81
N PHE A 62 -13.00 -11.80 2.79
CA PHE A 62 -14.39 -11.51 3.17
C PHE A 62 -15.40 -12.30 2.31
N LYS A 63 -15.08 -12.55 1.04
CA LYS A 63 -15.84 -13.43 0.15
C LYS A 63 -15.56 -14.93 0.38
N GLY A 64 -14.75 -15.29 1.38
CA GLY A 64 -14.46 -16.66 1.76
C GLY A 64 -13.39 -17.33 0.92
N MET A 65 -12.57 -16.59 0.19
CA MET A 65 -11.45 -17.13 -0.58
C MET A 65 -10.20 -17.23 0.29
N THR A 66 -9.41 -18.26 0.08
CA THR A 66 -8.05 -18.39 0.63
C THR A 66 -7.09 -17.68 -0.32
N VAL A 67 -6.38 -16.66 0.17
CA VAL A 67 -5.43 -15.88 -0.63
C VAL A 67 -4.01 -16.30 -0.27
N ARG A 68 -3.23 -16.75 -1.26
CA ARG A 68 -1.78 -16.88 -1.15
C ARG A 68 -1.14 -15.62 -1.71
N HIS A 69 -0.76 -14.71 -0.84
CA HIS A 69 -0.18 -13.41 -1.18
C HIS A 69 1.34 -13.47 -1.10
N VAL A 70 2.00 -13.13 -2.20
CA VAL A 70 3.46 -13.02 -2.31
C VAL A 70 3.82 -11.55 -2.56
N MET A 71 4.81 -11.04 -1.85
CA MET A 71 5.35 -9.70 -2.05
C MET A 71 6.88 -9.75 -2.03
N ASN A 72 7.50 -9.11 -3.00
CA ASN A 72 8.95 -9.05 -3.05
C ASN A 72 9.52 -7.92 -2.20
N ILE A 73 10.82 -8.03 -1.96
CA ILE A 73 11.69 -6.96 -1.52
C ILE A 73 12.78 -6.84 -2.60
N THR A 74 12.81 -5.73 -3.30
CA THR A 74 13.89 -5.41 -4.24
C THR A 74 15.08 -4.89 -3.45
N ASP A 75 15.89 -5.82 -2.98
CA ASP A 75 17.12 -5.58 -2.21
C ASP A 75 18.38 -5.72 -3.06
N VAL A 76 18.24 -5.72 -4.37
CA VAL A 76 19.31 -5.66 -5.37
C VAL A 76 19.48 -4.22 -5.83
N GLY A 77 20.70 -3.84 -6.23
CA GLY A 77 21.00 -2.53 -6.76
C GLY A 77 20.14 -2.15 -7.97
N HIS A 78 19.46 -1.02 -7.85
CA HIS A 78 18.51 -0.52 -8.84
C HIS A 78 18.92 0.83 -9.38
N LEU A 79 18.88 1.02 -10.70
CA LEU A 79 19.28 2.28 -11.32
C LEU A 79 18.29 3.41 -11.02
N THR A 80 18.76 4.64 -11.08
CA THR A 80 17.95 5.85 -10.84
C THR A 80 16.90 6.09 -11.91
N SER A 81 17.11 5.56 -13.12
CA SER A 81 16.17 5.67 -14.24
C SER A 81 15.52 4.32 -14.54
N ASP A 82 14.22 4.31 -14.82
CA ASP A 82 13.48 3.14 -15.32
C ASP A 82 13.90 2.75 -16.75
N ALA A 83 14.78 3.55 -17.39
CA ALA A 83 15.31 3.36 -18.75
C ALA A 83 16.70 2.69 -18.76
N ASP A 84 17.05 1.90 -17.77
CA ASP A 84 18.33 1.18 -17.64
C ASP A 84 19.57 2.07 -17.58
N SER A 85 19.44 3.30 -17.08
CA SER A 85 20.55 4.27 -16.98
C SER A 85 20.61 4.92 -15.60
N GLY A 86 21.78 5.52 -15.29
CA GLY A 86 22.03 6.27 -14.07
C GLY A 86 22.74 5.45 -12.97
N ASP A 87 22.91 6.09 -11.80
CA ASP A 87 23.58 5.48 -10.66
C ASP A 87 22.70 4.44 -9.96
N ASP A 88 23.33 3.46 -9.33
CA ASP A 88 22.66 2.49 -8.48
C ASP A 88 22.19 3.16 -7.17
N LYS A 89 20.88 3.13 -6.92
CA LYS A 89 20.25 3.78 -5.76
C LYS A 89 20.76 3.25 -4.42
N LEU A 90 20.95 1.93 -4.32
CA LEU A 90 21.49 1.29 -3.10
C LEU A 90 22.94 1.66 -2.86
N GLU A 91 23.77 1.63 -3.91
CA GLU A 91 25.17 2.04 -3.82
C GLU A 91 25.32 3.53 -3.47
N VAL A 92 24.45 4.39 -4.00
CA VAL A 92 24.41 5.81 -3.65
C VAL A 92 24.04 5.99 -2.18
N ALA A 93 23.02 5.27 -1.69
CA ALA A 93 22.61 5.31 -0.30
C ALA A 93 23.73 4.78 0.63
N ALA A 94 24.34 3.66 0.28
CA ALA A 94 25.45 3.05 1.03
C ALA A 94 26.65 4.00 1.18
N ARG A 95 27.05 4.67 0.08
CA ARG A 95 28.12 5.68 0.10
C ARG A 95 27.76 6.91 0.94
N ARG A 96 26.50 7.39 0.82
CA ARG A 96 26.03 8.55 1.59
C ARG A 96 26.03 8.27 3.09
N GLU A 97 25.66 7.07 3.50
CA GLU A 97 25.47 6.67 4.89
C GLU A 97 26.72 5.97 5.49
N HIS A 98 27.77 5.79 4.68
CA HIS A 98 29.00 5.06 5.08
C HIS A 98 28.72 3.64 5.61
N ARG A 99 27.80 2.93 4.95
CA ARG A 99 27.32 1.59 5.32
C ARG A 99 27.37 0.68 4.11
N SER A 100 27.24 -0.62 4.33
CA SER A 100 27.09 -1.57 3.21
C SER A 100 25.69 -1.50 2.60
N ALA A 101 25.57 -1.83 1.30
CA ALA A 101 24.30 -1.93 0.62
C ALA A 101 23.35 -2.94 1.29
N TRP A 102 23.91 -4.02 1.84
CA TRP A 102 23.17 -5.06 2.59
C TRP A 102 22.54 -4.53 3.88
N GLU A 103 23.28 -3.73 4.66
CA GLU A 103 22.77 -3.11 5.89
C GLU A 103 21.68 -2.08 5.56
N ILE A 104 21.88 -1.27 4.52
CA ILE A 104 20.87 -0.31 4.06
C ILE A 104 19.57 -1.03 3.67
N ALA A 105 19.67 -2.07 2.85
CA ALA A 105 18.51 -2.85 2.42
C ALA A 105 17.79 -3.52 3.62
N ALA A 106 18.54 -4.01 4.59
CA ALA A 106 17.95 -4.64 5.78
C ALA A 106 17.16 -3.65 6.64
N ASP A 107 17.71 -2.46 6.90
CA ASP A 107 17.06 -1.45 7.74
C ASP A 107 15.80 -0.89 7.08
N TYR A 108 15.86 -0.45 5.81
CA TYR A 108 14.67 0.04 5.11
C TYR A 108 13.61 -1.05 4.91
N THR A 109 14.01 -2.32 4.83
CA THR A 109 13.05 -3.44 4.88
C THR A 109 12.34 -3.53 6.22
N ALA A 110 13.05 -3.35 7.33
CA ALA A 110 12.47 -3.37 8.68
C ALA A 110 11.52 -2.19 8.90
N ASP A 111 11.93 -0.99 8.48
CA ASP A 111 11.12 0.23 8.57
C ASP A 111 9.84 0.10 7.73
N PHE A 112 9.95 -0.40 6.51
CA PHE A 112 8.80 -0.69 5.66
C PHE A 112 7.80 -1.64 6.32
N LYS A 113 8.27 -2.77 6.87
CA LYS A 113 7.39 -3.73 7.57
C LYS A 113 6.74 -3.11 8.79
N THR A 114 7.46 -2.27 9.52
CA THR A 114 6.92 -1.52 10.65
C THR A 114 5.77 -0.62 10.21
N ASP A 115 5.93 0.10 9.10
CA ASP A 115 4.89 0.98 8.56
C ASP A 115 3.67 0.23 8.02
N LEU A 116 3.88 -0.96 7.42
CA LEU A 116 2.76 -1.86 7.09
C LEU A 116 1.94 -2.23 8.34
N GLY A 117 2.61 -2.59 9.43
CA GLY A 117 1.97 -2.90 10.71
C GLY A 117 1.19 -1.70 11.26
N ARG A 118 1.78 -0.49 11.24
CA ARG A 118 1.14 0.77 11.66
C ARG A 118 -0.14 1.07 10.87
N LEU A 119 -0.18 0.68 9.59
CA LEU A 119 -1.34 0.82 8.70
C LEU A 119 -2.27 -0.40 8.73
N ARG A 120 -2.02 -1.38 9.60
CA ARG A 120 -2.79 -2.65 9.69
C ARG A 120 -2.89 -3.41 8.37
N ILE A 121 -1.86 -3.35 7.56
CA ILE A 121 -1.76 -4.15 6.36
C ILE A 121 -1.45 -5.59 6.76
N ILE A 122 -2.27 -6.53 6.29
CA ILE A 122 -2.05 -7.97 6.53
C ILE A 122 -0.79 -8.40 5.80
N GLU A 123 0.17 -8.94 6.54
CA GLU A 123 1.41 -9.43 5.95
C GLU A 123 1.13 -10.41 4.79
N PRO A 124 1.95 -10.39 3.74
CA PRO A 124 1.92 -11.42 2.73
C PRO A 124 2.29 -12.78 3.33
N ASP A 125 1.81 -13.85 2.71
CA ASP A 125 2.13 -15.22 3.14
C ASP A 125 3.59 -15.59 2.82
N VAL A 126 4.18 -14.89 1.85
CA VAL A 126 5.57 -15.03 1.45
C VAL A 126 6.19 -13.66 1.22
N TRP A 127 7.27 -13.38 1.92
CA TRP A 127 8.25 -12.36 1.59
C TRP A 127 9.37 -12.99 0.78
N CYS A 128 9.66 -12.50 -0.43
CA CYS A 128 10.76 -12.97 -1.25
C CYS A 128 11.73 -11.83 -1.58
N LYS A 129 13.02 -12.07 -1.32
CA LYS A 129 14.07 -11.10 -1.62
C LYS A 129 14.67 -11.39 -3.00
N ALA A 130 14.97 -10.33 -3.75
CA ALA A 130 15.62 -10.48 -5.04
C ALA A 130 16.99 -11.15 -4.91
N THR A 131 17.77 -10.80 -3.86
CA THR A 131 19.09 -11.38 -3.60
C THR A 131 19.07 -12.88 -3.32
N ASP A 132 17.96 -13.43 -2.82
CA ASP A 132 17.81 -14.87 -2.58
C ASP A 132 17.51 -15.66 -3.87
N HIS A 133 17.23 -14.96 -5.00
CA HIS A 133 16.76 -15.56 -6.24
C HIS A 133 17.67 -15.33 -7.44
N ILE A 134 18.93 -14.90 -7.23
CA ILE A 134 19.86 -14.55 -8.30
C ILE A 134 20.08 -15.72 -9.27
N GLN A 135 20.29 -16.93 -8.77
CA GLN A 135 20.48 -18.08 -9.67
C GLN A 135 19.23 -18.40 -10.50
N HIS A 136 18.04 -18.31 -9.90
CA HIS A 136 16.78 -18.48 -10.63
C HIS A 136 16.61 -17.42 -11.74
N MET A 137 17.07 -16.19 -11.48
CA MET A 137 17.04 -15.11 -12.47
C MET A 137 18.04 -15.38 -13.61
N ILE A 138 19.23 -15.89 -13.31
CA ILE A 138 20.22 -16.30 -14.32
C ILE A 138 19.66 -17.43 -15.18
N ASP A 139 19.04 -18.45 -14.57
CA ASP A 139 18.47 -19.58 -15.28
C ASP A 139 17.28 -19.17 -16.17
N PHE A 140 16.44 -18.24 -15.69
CA PHE A 140 15.35 -17.68 -16.48
C PHE A 140 15.86 -16.87 -17.67
N ALA A 141 16.85 -16.01 -17.44
CA ALA A 141 17.50 -15.23 -18.48
C ALA A 141 18.17 -16.12 -19.54
N ALA A 142 18.85 -17.19 -19.12
CA ALA A 142 19.45 -18.17 -20.04
C ALA A 142 18.39 -18.86 -20.89
N ALA A 143 17.25 -19.23 -20.31
CA ALA A 143 16.16 -19.82 -21.07
C ALA A 143 15.53 -18.84 -22.09
N LEU A 144 15.51 -17.53 -21.81
CA LEU A 144 15.08 -16.51 -22.77
C LEU A 144 16.10 -16.37 -23.92
N ASP A 145 17.40 -16.36 -23.59
CA ASP A 145 18.49 -16.27 -24.54
C ASP A 145 18.53 -17.48 -25.48
N ASP A 146 18.44 -18.71 -24.92
CA ASP A 146 18.39 -19.97 -25.68
C ASP A 146 17.20 -20.03 -26.65
N LYS A 147 16.06 -19.41 -26.27
CA LYS A 147 14.89 -19.29 -27.15
C LYS A 147 15.02 -18.16 -28.17
N GLY A 148 16.12 -17.42 -28.13
CA GLY A 148 16.41 -16.34 -29.06
C GLY A 148 15.61 -15.06 -28.82
N TRP A 149 15.05 -14.84 -27.63
CA TRP A 149 14.36 -13.60 -27.27
C TRP A 149 15.31 -12.47 -26.87
N CYS A 150 16.58 -12.80 -26.59
CA CYS A 150 17.56 -11.85 -26.12
C CYS A 150 18.69 -11.62 -27.13
N TYR A 151 19.47 -10.59 -26.88
CA TYR A 151 20.75 -10.32 -27.55
C TYR A 151 21.71 -9.66 -26.54
N GLN A 152 23.01 -9.92 -26.74
CA GLN A 152 24.07 -9.37 -25.90
C GLN A 152 24.66 -8.09 -26.49
N ILE A 153 24.90 -7.10 -25.62
CA ILE A 153 25.66 -5.88 -25.90
C ILE A 153 26.69 -5.67 -24.78
N PRO A 154 27.62 -4.71 -24.88
CA PRO A 154 28.57 -4.45 -23.79
C PRO A 154 27.94 -4.16 -22.43
N ALA A 155 26.73 -3.58 -22.38
CA ALA A 155 26.02 -3.26 -21.19
C ALA A 155 25.26 -4.46 -20.57
N GLY A 156 25.19 -5.62 -21.23
CA GLY A 156 24.56 -6.84 -20.73
C GLY A 156 23.69 -7.60 -21.73
N LEU A 157 22.78 -8.41 -21.19
CA LEU A 157 21.77 -9.15 -21.96
C LEU A 157 20.48 -8.36 -22.02
N TYR A 158 19.96 -8.12 -23.22
CA TYR A 158 18.75 -7.33 -23.47
C TYR A 158 17.67 -8.15 -24.13
N PHE A 159 16.44 -7.98 -23.69
CA PHE A 159 15.25 -8.53 -24.32
C PHE A 159 14.90 -7.74 -25.57
N ASP A 160 14.66 -8.43 -26.69
CA ASP A 160 14.27 -7.87 -27.98
C ASP A 160 12.76 -7.73 -28.06
N ALA A 161 12.23 -6.59 -27.61
CA ALA A 161 10.79 -6.32 -27.56
C ALA A 161 10.13 -6.33 -28.95
N SER A 162 10.91 -6.18 -30.04
CA SER A 162 10.39 -6.21 -31.40
C SER A 162 9.87 -7.60 -31.85
N LYS A 163 10.20 -8.63 -31.10
CA LYS A 163 9.75 -10.01 -31.34
C LYS A 163 8.38 -10.33 -30.73
N ASP A 164 7.89 -9.48 -29.83
CA ASP A 164 6.59 -9.65 -29.19
C ASP A 164 5.56 -8.71 -29.84
N ASP A 165 4.72 -9.29 -30.70
CA ASP A 165 3.65 -8.54 -31.39
C ASP A 165 2.62 -7.95 -30.40
N SER A 166 2.53 -8.47 -29.18
CA SER A 166 1.65 -8.01 -28.10
C SER A 166 2.29 -6.99 -27.15
N TYR A 167 3.58 -6.65 -27.38
CA TYR A 167 4.30 -5.73 -26.52
C TYR A 167 3.58 -4.38 -26.36
N GLY A 168 3.37 -3.96 -25.12
CA GLY A 168 2.70 -2.71 -24.79
C GLY A 168 1.16 -2.79 -24.74
N GLU A 169 0.55 -3.99 -24.88
CA GLU A 169 -0.90 -4.17 -24.82
C GLU A 169 -1.47 -3.68 -23.49
N LEU A 170 -0.84 -3.99 -22.35
CA LEU A 170 -1.26 -3.54 -21.03
C LEU A 170 -1.33 -2.01 -20.94
N ALA A 171 -0.33 -1.33 -21.49
CA ALA A 171 -0.22 0.13 -21.47
C ALA A 171 -1.01 0.81 -22.60
N ARG A 172 -1.53 0.04 -23.57
CA ARG A 172 -2.13 0.53 -24.82
C ARG A 172 -1.22 1.50 -25.58
N LEU A 173 0.08 1.22 -25.53
CA LEU A 173 1.06 1.97 -26.28
C LEU A 173 0.96 1.56 -27.74
N GLY A 174 0.43 2.44 -28.59
CA GLY A 174 0.57 2.22 -30.02
C GLY A 174 2.06 2.21 -30.39
N LEU A 175 2.51 1.26 -31.21
CA LEU A 175 3.89 1.14 -31.68
C LEU A 175 4.49 2.47 -32.23
N ALA A 176 3.64 3.41 -32.65
CA ALA A 176 4.02 4.75 -33.10
C ALA A 176 4.27 5.75 -31.94
N GLY A 177 3.57 5.60 -30.78
CA GLY A 177 3.69 6.50 -29.63
C GLY A 177 4.93 6.25 -28.76
N GLN A 178 5.54 5.07 -28.86
CA GLN A 178 6.76 4.73 -28.14
C GLN A 178 8.00 5.51 -28.65
N ARG A 179 7.93 6.06 -29.87
CA ARG A 179 9.04 6.80 -30.50
C ARG A 179 9.16 8.25 -30.02
N GLU A 180 8.16 8.86 -29.42
CA GLU A 180 8.12 10.31 -29.17
C GLU A 180 8.13 10.75 -27.69
N GLY A 181 7.96 9.86 -26.70
CA GLY A 181 7.71 10.27 -25.31
C GLY A 181 8.81 10.02 -24.29
N ALA A 182 9.76 9.14 -24.54
CA ALA A 182 10.84 8.83 -23.61
C ALA A 182 12.09 9.61 -24.01
N ARG A 183 12.63 10.43 -23.10
CA ARG A 183 14.07 10.78 -23.12
C ARG A 183 14.85 9.49 -22.83
N VAL A 184 15.04 8.67 -23.86
CA VAL A 184 15.82 7.45 -23.78
C VAL A 184 17.29 7.89 -23.83
N GLU A 185 18.01 7.77 -22.73
CA GLU A 185 19.46 7.72 -22.81
C GLU A 185 19.82 6.54 -23.70
N VAL A 186 20.63 6.83 -24.72
CA VAL A 186 20.96 5.83 -25.74
C VAL A 186 22.01 4.91 -25.14
N VAL A 187 21.61 3.74 -24.68
CA VAL A 187 22.53 2.66 -24.32
C VAL A 187 23.15 2.16 -25.63
N GLU A 188 24.47 2.21 -25.75
CA GLU A 188 25.22 1.81 -26.95
C GLU A 188 24.95 0.34 -27.29
N GLY A 189 24.53 0.08 -28.52
CA GLY A 189 24.22 -1.27 -29.02
C GLY A 189 22.75 -1.71 -28.82
N LYS A 190 21.93 -0.95 -28.13
CA LYS A 190 20.49 -1.22 -27.98
C LYS A 190 19.80 -1.07 -29.35
N ARG A 191 19.00 -2.09 -29.75
CA ARG A 191 18.37 -2.16 -31.07
C ARG A 191 17.09 -1.36 -31.17
N GLY A 192 16.25 -1.43 -30.13
CA GLY A 192 14.95 -0.76 -30.06
C GLY A 192 14.79 0.07 -28.79
N GLY A 193 13.99 1.14 -28.85
CA GLY A 193 13.71 1.98 -27.69
C GLY A 193 13.03 1.23 -26.55
N SER A 194 12.21 0.23 -26.91
CA SER A 194 11.44 -0.59 -25.96
C SER A 194 12.20 -1.81 -25.42
N ASP A 195 13.38 -2.13 -25.97
CA ASP A 195 14.20 -3.22 -25.44
C ASP A 195 14.63 -2.89 -24.02
N PHE A 196 14.82 -3.89 -23.18
CA PHE A 196 15.17 -3.69 -21.79
C PHE A 196 16.17 -4.73 -21.30
N ALA A 197 16.95 -4.34 -20.27
CA ALA A 197 17.95 -5.21 -19.69
C ALA A 197 17.31 -6.38 -18.92
N VAL A 198 17.71 -7.60 -19.24
CA VAL A 198 17.42 -8.81 -18.48
C VAL A 198 18.55 -9.08 -17.49
N TRP A 199 19.81 -8.84 -17.94
CA TRP A 199 21.00 -8.86 -17.09
C TRP A 199 21.86 -7.66 -17.43
N ARG A 200 22.31 -6.91 -16.43
CA ARG A 200 23.20 -5.75 -16.60
C ARG A 200 24.61 -6.10 -16.19
N THR A 201 25.55 -5.96 -17.09
CA THR A 201 26.97 -6.19 -16.84
C THR A 201 27.60 -4.95 -16.24
N SER A 202 28.36 -5.11 -15.14
CA SER A 202 29.11 -4.03 -14.53
C SER A 202 30.20 -3.50 -15.47
N ALA A 203 30.35 -2.18 -15.52
CA ALA A 203 31.38 -1.56 -16.37
C ALA A 203 32.79 -1.89 -15.86
N PRO A 204 33.81 -1.94 -16.73
CA PRO A 204 35.19 -2.15 -16.32
C PRO A 204 35.65 -1.11 -15.28
N GLY A 205 36.05 -1.57 -14.09
CA GLY A 205 36.49 -0.69 -12.99
C GLY A 205 35.38 -0.20 -12.10
N GLU A 206 34.12 -0.55 -12.38
CA GLU A 206 33.00 -0.35 -11.46
C GLU A 206 33.08 -1.39 -10.31
N ASN A 207 33.11 -0.91 -9.07
CA ASN A 207 33.12 -1.75 -7.88
C ASN A 207 31.73 -1.66 -7.22
N ARG A 208 30.85 -2.57 -7.56
CA ARG A 208 29.54 -2.70 -6.92
C ARG A 208 29.61 -3.74 -5.81
N GLN A 209 28.92 -3.48 -4.71
CA GLN A 209 28.81 -4.45 -3.60
C GLN A 209 27.89 -5.62 -3.97
N MET A 210 26.86 -5.35 -4.79
CA MET A 210 25.84 -6.33 -5.21
C MET A 210 26.01 -6.64 -6.70
N GLU A 211 26.88 -7.60 -7.00
CA GLU A 211 27.11 -8.11 -8.36
C GLU A 211 27.48 -9.60 -8.31
N TRP A 212 27.05 -10.34 -9.30
CA TRP A 212 27.19 -11.78 -9.40
C TRP A 212 27.75 -12.20 -10.76
N ASP A 213 28.40 -13.34 -10.79
CA ASP A 213 28.87 -13.93 -12.04
C ASP A 213 27.70 -14.50 -12.84
N SER A 214 27.69 -14.26 -14.16
CA SER A 214 26.71 -14.79 -15.10
C SER A 214 27.35 -15.16 -16.43
N PRO A 215 26.65 -15.90 -17.31
CA PRO A 215 27.14 -16.20 -18.67
C PRO A 215 27.43 -14.94 -19.52
N TRP A 216 26.82 -13.81 -19.19
CA TRP A 216 26.94 -12.55 -19.94
C TRP A 216 27.94 -11.58 -19.31
N GLY A 217 28.58 -11.98 -18.24
CA GLY A 217 29.51 -11.19 -17.46
C GLY A 217 29.06 -10.94 -16.04
N ARG A 218 29.95 -10.43 -15.21
CA ARG A 218 29.66 -10.05 -13.84
C ARG A 218 28.73 -8.84 -13.78
N GLY A 219 27.69 -8.89 -12.96
CA GLY A 219 26.67 -7.84 -12.93
C GLY A 219 25.48 -8.14 -12.04
N ALA A 220 24.32 -7.60 -12.39
CA ALA A 220 23.09 -7.73 -11.63
C ALA A 220 21.88 -7.96 -12.54
N PRO A 221 20.77 -8.57 -12.04
CA PRO A 221 19.55 -8.75 -12.80
C PRO A 221 18.93 -7.42 -13.23
N GLY A 222 18.20 -7.42 -14.33
CA GLY A 222 17.33 -6.33 -14.72
C GLY A 222 16.11 -6.26 -13.79
N TRP A 223 15.62 -5.07 -13.53
CA TRP A 223 14.54 -4.81 -12.58
C TRP A 223 13.25 -5.63 -12.83
N HIS A 224 12.91 -5.82 -14.11
CA HIS A 224 11.67 -6.50 -14.48
C HIS A 224 11.75 -8.02 -14.27
N LEU A 225 12.98 -8.57 -14.32
CA LEU A 225 13.23 -10.00 -14.17
C LEU A 225 12.87 -10.50 -12.78
N GLU A 226 13.09 -9.70 -11.76
CA GLU A 226 12.90 -10.06 -10.35
C GLU A 226 11.46 -10.54 -10.09
N CYS A 227 10.47 -9.71 -10.43
CA CYS A 227 9.06 -10.01 -10.20
C CYS A 227 8.56 -11.19 -11.03
N SER A 228 9.02 -11.32 -12.28
CA SER A 228 8.69 -12.48 -13.12
C SER A 228 9.15 -13.78 -12.50
N VAL A 229 10.40 -13.84 -12.05
CA VAL A 229 11.00 -15.04 -11.49
C VAL A 229 10.38 -15.38 -10.15
N MET A 230 10.32 -14.42 -9.23
CA MET A 230 9.79 -14.65 -7.88
C MET A 230 8.30 -15.02 -7.87
N SER A 231 7.48 -14.38 -8.73
CA SER A 231 6.07 -14.76 -8.82
C SER A 231 5.86 -16.18 -9.34
N ILE A 232 6.63 -16.58 -10.35
CA ILE A 232 6.56 -17.95 -10.91
C ILE A 232 7.01 -18.98 -9.87
N GLU A 233 8.06 -18.69 -9.12
CA GLU A 233 8.59 -19.59 -8.08
C GLU A 233 7.54 -19.89 -7.00
N TYR A 234 6.84 -18.87 -6.51
CA TYR A 234 5.94 -19.03 -5.37
C TYR A 234 4.47 -19.25 -5.71
N LEU A 235 4.02 -18.81 -6.89
CA LEU A 235 2.62 -18.93 -7.34
C LEU A 235 2.44 -19.90 -8.52
N GLY A 236 3.55 -20.34 -9.14
CA GLY A 236 3.53 -21.20 -10.31
C GLY A 236 3.47 -20.43 -11.62
N ARG A 237 3.45 -21.18 -12.72
CA ARG A 237 3.56 -20.66 -14.09
C ARG A 237 2.44 -19.68 -14.48
N HIS A 238 1.29 -19.79 -13.87
CA HIS A 238 0.13 -18.93 -14.06
C HIS A 238 -0.52 -18.68 -12.71
N PHE A 239 -0.95 -17.44 -12.47
CA PHE A 239 -1.61 -17.07 -11.21
C PHE A 239 -2.72 -16.03 -11.46
N ASP A 240 -3.50 -15.75 -10.40
CA ASP A 240 -4.76 -15.03 -10.58
C ASP A 240 -4.58 -13.52 -10.68
N ILE A 241 -3.83 -12.90 -9.76
CA ILE A 241 -3.80 -11.44 -9.59
C ILE A 241 -2.37 -10.92 -9.47
N HIS A 242 -2.03 -9.90 -10.26
CA HIS A 242 -0.84 -9.06 -10.08
C HIS A 242 -1.25 -7.61 -9.80
N THR A 243 -0.66 -7.01 -8.75
CA THR A 243 -0.97 -5.63 -8.35
C THR A 243 0.27 -4.74 -8.32
N GLY A 244 0.06 -3.44 -8.59
CA GLY A 244 1.08 -2.40 -8.47
C GLY A 244 0.47 -1.00 -8.51
N GLY A 245 1.31 0.03 -8.62
CA GLY A 245 0.91 1.38 -8.96
C GLY A 245 0.66 1.55 -10.46
N VAL A 246 -0.09 2.58 -10.86
CA VAL A 246 -0.31 2.88 -12.28
C VAL A 246 0.98 3.23 -13.02
N ASP A 247 2.02 3.67 -12.31
CA ASP A 247 3.37 3.91 -12.83
C ASP A 247 4.06 2.64 -13.32
N HIS A 248 3.71 1.46 -12.82
CA HIS A 248 4.25 0.20 -13.30
C HIS A 248 3.69 -0.21 -14.67
N ILE A 249 2.51 0.29 -15.06
CA ILE A 249 1.84 -0.11 -16.32
C ILE A 249 2.71 0.10 -17.56
N PRO A 250 3.29 1.30 -17.81
CA PRO A 250 3.92 1.58 -19.08
C PRO A 250 5.26 0.85 -19.31
N VAL A 251 5.97 0.50 -18.24
CA VAL A 251 7.32 -0.06 -18.33
C VAL A 251 7.42 -1.39 -17.56
N HIS A 252 7.32 -1.35 -16.24
CA HIS A 252 7.63 -2.50 -15.38
C HIS A 252 6.75 -3.72 -15.70
N HIS A 253 5.44 -3.61 -15.57
CA HIS A 253 4.54 -4.72 -15.82
C HIS A 253 4.44 -5.10 -17.30
N THR A 254 4.60 -4.12 -18.22
CA THR A 254 4.69 -4.39 -19.66
C THR A 254 5.89 -5.28 -19.98
N ASN A 255 7.05 -5.00 -19.40
CA ASN A 255 8.27 -5.79 -19.59
C ASN A 255 8.17 -7.17 -18.91
N GLU A 256 7.56 -7.23 -17.70
CA GLU A 256 7.29 -8.51 -17.03
C GLU A 256 6.40 -9.42 -17.89
N ILE A 257 5.34 -8.90 -18.50
CA ILE A 257 4.47 -9.67 -19.38
C ILE A 257 5.26 -10.23 -20.56
N ALA A 258 6.02 -9.38 -21.26
CA ALA A 258 6.77 -9.78 -22.44
C ALA A 258 7.74 -10.93 -22.13
N GLN A 259 8.59 -10.75 -21.11
CA GLN A 259 9.58 -11.77 -20.74
C GLN A 259 8.96 -13.04 -20.15
N SER A 260 7.90 -12.91 -19.33
CA SER A 260 7.25 -14.08 -18.72
C SER A 260 6.50 -14.90 -19.75
N GLN A 261 5.78 -14.29 -20.68
CA GLN A 261 5.07 -15.01 -21.75
C GLN A 261 6.05 -15.66 -22.74
N ALA A 262 7.17 -14.99 -23.05
CA ALA A 262 8.25 -15.56 -23.85
C ALA A 262 8.92 -16.77 -23.15
N TYR A 263 9.14 -16.68 -21.84
CA TYR A 263 9.66 -17.80 -21.03
C TYR A 263 8.70 -18.98 -21.00
N LEU A 264 7.42 -18.74 -20.73
CA LEU A 264 6.40 -19.79 -20.60
C LEU A 264 6.10 -20.46 -21.93
N ALA A 265 5.96 -19.70 -23.01
CA ALA A 265 5.77 -20.13 -24.40
C ALA A 265 4.63 -21.16 -24.58
N ASP A 266 3.56 -21.10 -23.77
CA ASP A 266 2.44 -22.04 -23.81
C ASP A 266 1.12 -21.40 -24.31
N GLY A 267 1.17 -20.12 -24.72
CA GLY A 267 0.04 -19.38 -25.31
C GLY A 267 -1.06 -18.99 -24.31
N ARG A 268 -0.83 -19.19 -23.01
CA ARG A 268 -1.76 -18.79 -21.95
C ARG A 268 -1.30 -17.47 -21.30
N PRO A 269 -2.24 -16.61 -20.86
CA PRO A 269 -1.86 -15.45 -20.08
C PRO A 269 -1.05 -15.87 -18.83
N TRP A 270 0.05 -15.19 -18.57
CA TRP A 270 0.86 -15.40 -17.37
C TRP A 270 0.06 -15.03 -16.11
N VAL A 271 -0.63 -13.87 -16.14
CA VAL A 271 -1.48 -13.36 -15.06
C VAL A 271 -2.91 -13.18 -15.58
N GLY A 272 -3.89 -13.62 -14.80
CA GLY A 272 -5.30 -13.50 -15.15
C GLY A 272 -5.84 -12.07 -14.99
N TRP A 273 -5.43 -11.37 -13.91
CA TRP A 273 -5.96 -10.06 -13.53
C TRP A 273 -4.84 -9.11 -13.17
N TRP A 274 -4.83 -7.96 -13.84
CA TRP A 274 -3.92 -6.85 -13.57
C TRP A 274 -4.68 -5.72 -12.87
N LEU A 275 -4.31 -5.41 -11.62
CA LEU A 275 -4.97 -4.35 -10.85
C LEU A 275 -3.96 -3.29 -10.41
N HIS A 276 -4.30 -2.02 -10.65
CA HIS A 276 -3.39 -0.90 -10.37
C HIS A 276 -4.07 0.17 -9.53
N GLY A 277 -3.35 0.64 -8.51
CA GLY A 277 -3.75 1.77 -7.68
C GLY A 277 -3.25 3.10 -8.25
N GLU A 278 -4.08 4.14 -8.18
CA GLU A 278 -3.75 5.50 -8.57
C GLU A 278 -2.90 6.24 -7.54
N PHE A 279 -2.27 7.32 -7.98
CA PHE A 279 -1.43 8.16 -7.15
C PHE A 279 -2.21 8.97 -6.10
N ILE A 280 -1.46 9.35 -5.05
CA ILE A 280 -1.84 10.46 -4.18
C ILE A 280 -0.94 11.66 -4.48
N ASN A 281 -1.54 12.80 -4.79
CA ASN A 281 -0.81 14.03 -5.08
C ASN A 281 -0.53 14.78 -3.77
N LEU A 282 0.72 15.09 -3.52
CA LEU A 282 1.18 15.82 -2.35
C LEU A 282 1.20 17.33 -2.66
N ARG A 283 0.04 17.98 -2.79
CA ARG A 283 -0.02 19.44 -3.02
C ARG A 283 0.09 20.21 -1.70
N GLY A 284 1.04 21.14 -1.63
CA GLY A 284 1.17 22.09 -0.52
C GLY A 284 1.71 21.52 0.79
N ALA A 285 1.98 20.24 0.89
CA ALA A 285 2.75 19.68 2.00
C ALA A 285 4.20 20.14 1.81
N LYS A 286 4.65 21.12 2.62
CA LYS A 286 6.07 21.51 2.66
C LYS A 286 6.84 20.30 3.20
N ILE A 287 7.46 19.59 2.30
CA ILE A 287 8.19 18.35 2.53
C ILE A 287 9.44 18.69 3.34
N SER A 288 9.76 17.92 4.36
CA SER A 288 11.00 18.12 5.09
C SER A 288 12.18 17.88 4.12
N LYS A 289 13.11 18.79 4.05
CA LYS A 289 14.28 18.72 3.16
C LYS A 289 15.20 17.52 3.49
N SER A 290 15.01 16.88 4.66
CA SER A 290 15.85 15.80 5.16
C SER A 290 15.51 14.42 4.58
N THR A 291 14.30 14.22 4.00
CA THR A 291 13.79 12.91 3.56
C THR A 291 13.67 12.76 2.03
N GLY A 292 14.35 13.58 1.25
CA GLY A 292 14.34 13.43 -0.21
C GLY A 292 13.01 13.75 -0.90
N GLY A 293 12.00 14.26 -0.19
CA GLY A 293 10.85 14.86 -0.84
C GLY A 293 9.47 14.24 -0.57
N GLY A 294 9.30 13.23 0.30
CA GLY A 294 8.00 12.63 0.63
C GLY A 294 7.60 12.78 2.11
N VAL A 295 6.31 12.74 2.42
CA VAL A 295 5.80 12.61 3.79
C VAL A 295 5.86 11.12 4.16
N LEU A 296 6.43 10.79 5.32
CA LEU A 296 6.52 9.44 5.86
C LEU A 296 5.36 9.13 6.82
N VAL A 297 5.13 7.86 7.12
CA VAL A 297 4.18 7.46 8.17
C VAL A 297 4.64 8.00 9.54
N ALA A 298 5.94 8.07 9.78
CA ALA A 298 6.52 8.68 10.97
C ALA A 298 6.14 10.18 11.09
N ASP A 299 6.17 10.93 9.98
CA ASP A 299 5.77 12.36 9.99
C ASP A 299 4.29 12.55 10.38
N LEU A 300 3.41 11.58 10.06
CA LEU A 300 2.02 11.61 10.51
C LEU A 300 1.94 11.47 12.02
N ILE A 301 2.71 10.53 12.59
CA ILE A 301 2.78 10.26 14.03
C ILE A 301 3.33 11.48 14.76
N ASP A 302 4.44 12.04 14.28
CA ASP A 302 5.09 13.22 14.85
C ASP A 302 4.18 14.45 14.86
N ARG A 303 3.19 14.50 13.95
CA ARG A 303 2.14 15.53 13.94
C ARG A 303 0.88 15.16 14.73
N GLY A 304 0.92 14.07 15.50
CA GLY A 304 -0.20 13.64 16.34
C GLY A 304 -1.35 12.95 15.60
N TYR A 305 -1.10 12.43 14.41
CA TYR A 305 -2.07 11.63 13.67
C TYR A 305 -1.82 10.13 13.85
N HIS A 306 -2.81 9.40 14.31
CA HIS A 306 -2.77 7.95 14.29
C HIS A 306 -2.69 7.44 12.83
N PRO A 307 -1.83 6.47 12.48
CA PRO A 307 -1.64 5.98 11.11
C PRO A 307 -2.94 5.53 10.43
N LEU A 308 -3.89 4.97 11.17
CA LEU A 308 -5.19 4.57 10.62
C LEU A 308 -6.06 5.75 10.18
N THR A 309 -5.75 6.98 10.61
CA THR A 309 -6.37 8.19 10.03
C THR A 309 -5.99 8.32 8.56
N TYR A 310 -4.74 8.02 8.21
CA TYR A 310 -4.29 8.02 6.82
C TYR A 310 -4.93 6.87 6.03
N ARG A 311 -4.99 5.66 6.60
CA ARG A 311 -5.71 4.55 5.98
C ARG A 311 -7.18 4.93 5.72
N TYR A 312 -7.87 5.52 6.67
CA TYR A 312 -9.24 6.01 6.51
C TYR A 312 -9.36 7.08 5.42
N LEU A 313 -8.42 8.03 5.34
CA LEU A 313 -8.35 9.02 4.27
C LEU A 313 -8.27 8.34 2.89
N LEU A 314 -7.40 7.36 2.74
CA LEU A 314 -7.25 6.63 1.47
C LEU A 314 -8.53 5.91 1.05
N LEU A 315 -9.24 5.28 2.01
CA LEU A 315 -10.48 4.56 1.74
C LEU A 315 -11.67 5.48 1.38
N GLN A 316 -11.57 6.80 1.62
CA GLN A 316 -12.57 7.78 1.18
C GLN A 316 -12.52 8.03 -0.33
N ALA A 317 -11.46 7.65 -1.00
CA ALA A 317 -11.33 7.72 -2.46
C ALA A 317 -11.31 6.29 -3.05
N HIS A 318 -11.83 6.15 -4.27
CA HIS A 318 -11.69 4.89 -5.00
C HIS A 318 -10.22 4.66 -5.35
N TYR A 319 -9.74 3.39 -5.28
CA TYR A 319 -8.32 3.09 -5.51
C TYR A 319 -7.81 3.49 -6.91
N ARG A 320 -8.70 3.54 -7.92
CA ARG A 320 -8.40 3.98 -9.29
C ARG A 320 -8.58 5.48 -9.53
N SER A 321 -8.91 6.24 -8.50
CA SER A 321 -9.06 7.70 -8.61
C SER A 321 -7.86 8.39 -8.00
N GLN A 322 -7.31 9.40 -8.68
CA GLN A 322 -6.33 10.27 -8.06
C GLN A 322 -6.94 10.98 -6.86
N THR A 323 -6.16 11.15 -5.82
CA THR A 323 -6.57 11.89 -4.63
C THR A 323 -5.47 12.85 -4.20
N GLU A 324 -5.83 13.85 -3.42
CA GLU A 324 -4.89 14.83 -2.90
C GLU A 324 -4.65 14.60 -1.41
N PHE A 325 -3.39 14.66 -1.01
CA PHE A 325 -3.01 14.72 0.39
C PHE A 325 -2.86 16.18 0.80
N SER A 326 -3.46 16.53 1.92
CA SER A 326 -3.18 17.76 2.66
C SER A 326 -3.40 17.52 4.15
N TRP A 327 -2.83 18.38 4.98
CA TRP A 327 -3.03 18.30 6.43
C TRP A 327 -4.49 18.60 6.82
N ASP A 328 -5.19 19.44 6.06
CA ASP A 328 -6.63 19.69 6.23
C ASP A 328 -7.45 18.42 5.92
N ALA A 329 -7.09 17.69 4.86
CA ALA A 329 -7.74 16.41 4.54
C ALA A 329 -7.49 15.39 5.66
N MET A 330 -6.28 15.33 6.23
CA MET A 330 -5.96 14.48 7.38
C MET A 330 -6.79 14.85 8.61
N SER A 331 -6.95 16.17 8.90
CA SER A 331 -7.79 16.64 10.01
C SER A 331 -9.27 16.28 9.81
N GLY A 332 -9.76 16.42 8.57
CA GLY A 332 -11.11 15.96 8.20
C GLY A 332 -11.29 14.46 8.36
N ALA A 333 -10.31 13.68 7.93
CA ALA A 333 -10.30 12.23 8.09
C ALA A 333 -10.28 11.81 9.57
N LYS A 334 -9.45 12.47 10.40
CA LYS A 334 -9.43 12.24 11.86
C LYS A 334 -10.79 12.48 12.48
N THR A 335 -11.45 13.59 12.12
CA THR A 335 -12.80 13.92 12.60
C THR A 335 -13.82 12.87 12.16
N GLY A 336 -13.76 12.43 10.90
CA GLY A 336 -14.66 11.40 10.35
C GLY A 336 -14.50 10.06 11.05
N LEU A 337 -13.26 9.59 11.20
CA LEU A 337 -12.93 8.33 11.89
C LEU A 337 -13.33 8.39 13.36
N ARG A 338 -13.04 9.50 14.05
CA ARG A 338 -13.44 9.72 15.45
C ARG A 338 -14.94 9.50 15.65
N ARG A 339 -15.79 10.09 14.80
CA ARG A 339 -17.24 9.92 14.89
C ARG A 339 -17.71 8.48 14.75
N LEU A 340 -17.03 7.70 13.90
CA LEU A 340 -17.31 6.26 13.78
C LEU A 340 -16.89 5.53 15.06
N LEU A 341 -15.67 5.81 15.56
CA LEU A 341 -15.15 5.18 16.76
C LEU A 341 -15.98 5.53 18.00
N ASP A 342 -16.48 6.76 18.13
CA ASP A 342 -17.38 7.16 19.23
C ASP A 342 -18.58 6.20 19.32
N ARG A 343 -19.24 5.95 18.20
CA ARG A 343 -20.44 5.10 18.19
C ARG A 343 -20.13 3.63 18.37
N PHE A 344 -19.11 3.11 17.65
CA PHE A 344 -18.79 1.69 17.72
C PHE A 344 -18.08 1.30 19.02
N ALA A 345 -17.25 2.19 19.61
CA ALA A 345 -16.65 1.94 20.91
C ALA A 345 -17.68 1.94 22.05
N ALA A 346 -18.68 2.81 22.00
CA ALA A 346 -19.78 2.79 22.94
C ALA A 346 -20.55 1.48 22.88
N ALA A 347 -20.86 0.98 21.68
CA ALA A 347 -21.57 -0.27 21.47
C ALA A 347 -20.83 -1.50 22.01
N ARG A 348 -19.48 -1.50 21.98
CA ARG A 348 -18.65 -2.62 22.46
C ARG A 348 -18.62 -2.80 23.97
N GLN A 349 -19.15 -1.86 24.75
CA GLN A 349 -19.20 -1.99 26.23
C GLN A 349 -20.19 -3.04 26.69
N ASP A 350 -21.10 -3.50 25.81
CA ASP A 350 -22.05 -4.59 26.11
C ASP A 350 -21.36 -5.96 25.85
N ALA A 351 -21.15 -6.71 26.94
CA ALA A 351 -20.38 -7.97 26.91
C ALA A 351 -21.05 -9.13 26.14
N ASP A 352 -22.35 -9.08 25.90
CA ASP A 352 -23.11 -10.15 25.21
C ASP A 352 -23.15 -9.99 23.68
N ALA A 353 -22.48 -8.97 23.15
CA ALA A 353 -22.59 -8.55 21.75
C ALA A 353 -22.02 -9.54 20.71
N ALA A 354 -21.03 -10.36 21.07
CA ALA A 354 -20.26 -11.15 20.08
C ALA A 354 -21.06 -12.26 19.36
N GLN A 355 -22.24 -12.64 19.86
CA GLN A 355 -23.11 -13.70 19.32
C GLN A 355 -24.50 -13.21 18.91
N ALA A 356 -24.72 -11.91 18.83
CA ALA A 356 -26.03 -11.38 18.49
C ALA A 356 -26.46 -11.79 17.08
N LYS A 357 -27.71 -12.23 16.94
CA LYS A 357 -28.32 -12.45 15.63
C LYS A 357 -28.68 -11.11 15.02
N LEU A 358 -28.22 -10.88 13.77
CA LEU A 358 -28.56 -9.67 13.04
C LEU A 358 -30.05 -9.64 12.67
N GLY A 359 -30.75 -8.61 13.10
CA GLY A 359 -32.10 -8.31 12.66
C GLY A 359 -32.14 -7.78 11.22
N GLN A 360 -33.34 -7.40 10.78
CA GLN A 360 -33.52 -6.98 9.38
C GLN A 360 -32.71 -5.71 9.01
N ALA A 361 -32.64 -4.74 9.93
CA ALA A 361 -31.88 -3.50 9.68
C ALA A 361 -30.38 -3.78 9.53
N ALA A 362 -29.79 -4.50 10.48
CA ALA A 362 -28.38 -4.88 10.44
C ALA A 362 -28.04 -5.72 9.19
N THR A 363 -28.90 -6.67 8.83
CA THR A 363 -28.73 -7.48 7.60
C THR A 363 -28.75 -6.62 6.35
N ARG A 364 -29.61 -5.58 6.27
CA ARG A 364 -29.62 -4.63 5.14
C ARG A 364 -28.30 -3.84 5.04
N HIS A 365 -27.77 -3.34 6.16
CA HIS A 365 -26.49 -2.63 6.18
C HIS A 365 -25.35 -3.54 5.73
N LEU A 366 -25.29 -4.77 6.22
CA LEU A 366 -24.27 -5.73 5.83
C LEU A 366 -24.35 -6.08 4.33
N ALA A 367 -25.56 -6.26 3.80
CA ALA A 367 -25.76 -6.53 2.37
C ALA A 367 -25.37 -5.33 1.49
N ALA A 368 -25.69 -4.10 1.91
CA ALA A 368 -25.28 -2.89 1.20
C ALA A 368 -23.75 -2.69 1.23
N PHE A 369 -23.10 -3.03 2.34
CA PHE A 369 -21.65 -3.03 2.46
C PHE A 369 -21.02 -4.06 1.51
N ASP A 370 -21.49 -5.30 1.53
CA ASP A 370 -21.05 -6.36 0.61
C ASP A 370 -21.19 -5.92 -0.86
N GLN A 371 -22.35 -5.33 -1.20
CA GLN A 371 -22.57 -4.79 -2.55
C GLN A 371 -21.55 -3.71 -2.93
N ALA A 372 -21.24 -2.79 -2.01
CA ALA A 372 -20.27 -1.72 -2.26
C ALA A 372 -18.87 -2.28 -2.50
N ILE A 373 -18.44 -3.25 -1.69
CA ILE A 373 -17.12 -3.88 -1.82
C ILE A 373 -17.05 -4.74 -3.10
N CYS A 374 -18.13 -5.44 -3.44
CA CYS A 374 -18.19 -6.25 -4.65
C CYS A 374 -18.21 -5.43 -5.95
N ASP A 375 -18.48 -4.14 -5.90
CA ASP A 375 -18.44 -3.21 -7.03
C ASP A 375 -17.07 -2.55 -7.13
N ASP A 376 -16.08 -3.30 -7.58
CA ASP A 376 -14.69 -2.84 -7.82
C ASP A 376 -14.05 -2.18 -6.59
N LEU A 377 -14.18 -2.81 -5.43
CA LEU A 377 -13.66 -2.30 -4.16
C LEU A 377 -14.16 -0.88 -3.83
N GLY A 378 -15.45 -0.63 -3.97
CA GLY A 378 -16.08 0.67 -3.77
C GLY A 378 -16.02 1.18 -2.32
N THR A 379 -14.83 1.35 -1.74
CA THR A 379 -14.60 1.74 -0.35
C THR A 379 -15.29 3.05 0.05
N PRO A 380 -15.41 4.09 -0.81
CA PRO A 380 -16.18 5.28 -0.45
C PRO A 380 -17.67 4.98 -0.19
N LYS A 381 -18.27 4.11 -1.02
CA LYS A 381 -19.66 3.65 -0.83
C LYS A 381 -19.79 2.80 0.42
N ALA A 382 -18.82 1.91 0.67
CA ALA A 382 -18.78 1.08 1.87
C ALA A 382 -18.68 1.92 3.15
N LEU A 383 -17.83 2.96 3.18
CA LEU A 383 -17.73 3.91 4.30
C LEU A 383 -19.03 4.69 4.52
N ALA A 384 -19.75 5.05 3.46
CA ALA A 384 -21.06 5.69 3.57
C ALA A 384 -22.09 4.76 4.24
N VAL A 385 -22.06 3.45 3.94
CA VAL A 385 -22.90 2.44 4.60
C VAL A 385 -22.54 2.29 6.08
N VAL A 386 -21.23 2.24 6.42
CA VAL A 386 -20.75 2.20 7.82
C VAL A 386 -21.24 3.42 8.60
N ALA A 387 -21.14 4.61 8.00
CA ALA A 387 -21.62 5.84 8.63
C ALA A 387 -23.16 5.88 8.75
N ALA A 388 -23.89 5.24 7.84
CA ALA A 388 -25.34 5.10 7.94
C ALA A 388 -25.72 4.15 9.09
N ALA A 389 -25.05 2.99 9.19
CA ALA A 389 -25.26 2.04 10.28
C ALA A 389 -24.96 2.66 11.66
N ALA A 390 -23.88 3.45 11.76
CA ALA A 390 -23.54 4.16 12.99
C ALA A 390 -24.61 5.17 13.47
N ARG A 391 -25.47 5.65 12.56
CA ARG A 391 -26.56 6.61 12.84
C ARG A 391 -27.94 5.98 12.85
N ASP A 392 -28.06 4.69 12.66
CA ASP A 392 -29.35 4.00 12.63
C ASP A 392 -29.78 3.64 14.05
N ASP A 393 -30.71 4.43 14.61
CA ASP A 393 -31.22 4.25 15.96
C ASP A 393 -32.04 2.94 16.13
N SER A 394 -32.36 2.25 15.04
CA SER A 394 -33.02 0.95 15.09
C SER A 394 -32.07 -0.21 15.40
N LEU A 395 -30.74 0.03 15.35
CA LEU A 395 -29.73 -0.96 15.67
C LEU A 395 -29.36 -0.95 17.14
N GLY A 396 -29.42 -2.11 17.76
CA GLY A 396 -28.92 -2.31 19.13
C GLY A 396 -27.37 -2.39 19.16
N ASP A 397 -26.78 -2.15 20.33
CA ASP A 397 -25.33 -2.14 20.51
C ASP A 397 -24.67 -3.48 20.15
N ALA A 398 -25.36 -4.59 20.45
CA ALA A 398 -24.92 -5.93 20.07
C ALA A 398 -24.83 -6.10 18.53
N GLU A 399 -25.82 -5.61 17.78
CA GLU A 399 -25.81 -5.67 16.31
C GLU A 399 -24.70 -4.77 15.72
N LEU A 400 -24.52 -3.57 16.28
CA LEU A 400 -23.45 -2.66 15.89
C LEU A 400 -22.06 -3.26 16.12
N THR A 401 -21.86 -3.98 17.22
CA THR A 401 -20.60 -4.68 17.50
C THR A 401 -20.33 -5.76 16.45
N VAL A 402 -21.33 -6.55 16.07
CA VAL A 402 -21.18 -7.54 14.98
C VAL A 402 -20.91 -6.86 13.63
N LEU A 403 -21.64 -5.77 13.33
CA LEU A 403 -21.40 -5.02 12.09
C LEU A 403 -20.01 -4.40 12.04
N ALA A 404 -19.53 -3.82 13.18
CA ALA A 404 -18.16 -3.29 13.26
C ALA A 404 -17.12 -4.34 12.88
N ALA A 405 -17.24 -5.57 13.42
CA ALA A 405 -16.34 -6.67 13.10
C ALA A 405 -16.39 -7.00 11.60
N ARG A 406 -17.59 -7.12 11.03
CA ARG A 406 -17.73 -7.44 9.60
C ARG A 406 -17.22 -6.35 8.67
N PHE A 407 -17.43 -5.08 9.00
CA PHE A 407 -16.94 -3.96 8.24
C PHE A 407 -15.40 -3.84 8.32
N ASP A 408 -14.84 -4.07 9.51
CA ASP A 408 -13.43 -3.91 9.76
C ASP A 408 -12.59 -5.07 9.20
N GLU A 409 -13.20 -6.24 8.93
CA GLU A 409 -12.57 -7.32 8.15
C GLU A 409 -12.01 -6.79 6.82
N VAL A 410 -12.72 -5.86 6.17
CA VAL A 410 -12.30 -5.27 4.89
C VAL A 410 -11.61 -3.93 5.07
N LEU A 411 -12.13 -3.05 5.93
CA LEU A 411 -11.63 -1.68 6.03
C LEU A 411 -10.33 -1.58 6.84
N GLY A 412 -10.20 -2.38 7.92
CA GLY A 412 -9.02 -2.40 8.78
C GLY A 412 -8.72 -1.05 9.45
N ILE A 413 -9.75 -0.30 9.83
CA ILE A 413 -9.64 1.06 10.39
C ILE A 413 -9.82 1.11 11.92
N GLY A 414 -9.91 -0.05 12.57
CA GLY A 414 -9.94 -0.16 14.03
C GLY A 414 -11.33 -0.04 14.65
N LEU A 415 -12.40 -0.33 13.91
CA LEU A 415 -13.77 -0.29 14.44
C LEU A 415 -13.98 -1.28 15.58
N THR A 416 -13.16 -2.32 15.68
CA THR A 416 -13.30 -3.41 16.66
C THR A 416 -12.53 -3.17 17.96
N ASP A 417 -11.54 -2.28 17.98
CA ASP A 417 -10.61 -2.18 19.12
C ASP A 417 -10.19 -0.75 19.48
N LEU A 418 -10.16 0.19 18.52
CA LEU A 418 -9.82 1.57 18.82
C LEU A 418 -10.95 2.33 19.49
N THR A 419 -10.56 3.31 20.30
CA THR A 419 -11.41 4.35 20.86
C THR A 419 -11.11 5.71 20.24
N PRO A 420 -11.94 6.73 20.38
CA PRO A 420 -11.63 8.09 19.95
C PRO A 420 -10.33 8.65 20.53
N ALA A 421 -9.98 8.27 21.76
CA ALA A 421 -8.77 8.73 22.43
C ALA A 421 -7.49 8.20 21.78
N ASP A 422 -7.54 7.01 21.20
CA ASP A 422 -6.39 6.41 20.51
C ASP A 422 -5.96 7.20 19.26
N LEU A 423 -6.84 8.06 18.73
CA LEU A 423 -6.51 8.93 17.59
C LEU A 423 -5.69 10.16 17.99
N ASP A 424 -5.55 10.45 19.29
CA ASP A 424 -4.85 11.61 19.81
C ASP A 424 -3.44 11.25 20.27
N LEU A 425 -2.58 10.99 19.30
CA LEU A 425 -1.16 10.78 19.57
C LEU A 425 -0.51 12.09 20.02
N ALA A 426 0.40 11.98 20.99
CA ALA A 426 1.24 13.12 21.35
C ALA A 426 2.17 13.44 20.16
N PRO A 427 2.24 14.71 19.72
CA PRO A 427 3.19 15.12 18.68
C PRO A 427 4.63 14.84 19.10
N GLY A 428 5.52 14.65 18.13
CA GLY A 428 6.95 14.52 18.39
C GLY A 428 7.46 15.75 19.17
N GLY A 429 8.12 15.48 20.30
CA GLY A 429 8.58 16.54 21.21
C GLY A 429 7.58 17.01 22.26
N ALA A 430 6.38 16.42 22.34
CA ALA A 430 5.45 16.69 23.43
C ALA A 430 6.10 16.31 24.78
N GLN A 431 6.00 17.22 25.76
CA GLN A 431 6.58 17.02 27.09
C GLN A 431 5.74 16.12 27.99
N VAL A 432 4.52 15.81 27.55
CA VAL A 432 3.54 15.00 28.30
C VAL A 432 2.84 14.02 27.36
N SER A 433 2.40 12.91 27.91
CA SER A 433 1.60 11.89 27.21
C SER A 433 0.12 12.32 27.09
N ALA A 434 -0.61 11.73 26.15
CA ALA A 434 -2.05 11.93 26.04
C ALA A 434 -2.80 11.55 27.33
N ALA A 435 -2.35 10.53 28.04
CA ALA A 435 -2.93 10.12 29.33
C ALA A 435 -2.74 11.18 30.42
N GLU A 436 -1.60 11.86 30.47
CA GLU A 436 -1.36 12.97 31.40
C GLU A 436 -2.22 14.17 31.05
N VAL A 437 -2.37 14.48 29.74
CA VAL A 437 -3.29 15.52 29.28
C VAL A 437 -4.72 15.23 29.71
N GLU A 438 -5.19 13.99 29.49
CA GLU A 438 -6.53 13.57 29.89
C GLU A 438 -6.76 13.73 31.40
N ALA A 439 -5.78 13.35 32.22
CA ALA A 439 -5.87 13.52 33.66
C ALA A 439 -6.04 15.01 34.06
N ILE A 440 -5.32 15.92 33.39
CA ILE A 440 -5.45 17.37 33.63
C ILE A 440 -6.82 17.89 33.17
N VAL A 441 -7.35 17.41 32.05
CA VAL A 441 -8.68 17.79 31.54
C VAL A 441 -9.78 17.31 32.48
N ILE A 442 -9.68 16.09 33.02
CA ILE A 442 -10.61 15.56 34.01
C ILE A 442 -10.56 16.39 35.30
N GLU A 443 -9.37 16.75 35.80
CA GLU A 443 -9.20 17.63 36.97
C GLU A 443 -9.86 19.00 36.74
N ARG A 444 -9.63 19.58 35.55
CA ARG A 444 -10.26 20.85 35.16
C ARG A 444 -11.80 20.77 35.14
N SER A 445 -12.35 19.69 34.59
CA SER A 445 -13.78 19.48 34.54
C SER A 445 -14.38 19.35 35.96
N LYS A 446 -13.68 18.66 36.88
CA LYS A 446 -14.07 18.60 38.30
C LYS A 446 -14.05 19.98 38.95
N ALA A 447 -13.00 20.79 38.75
CA ALA A 447 -12.91 22.15 39.25
C ALA A 447 -14.10 23.01 38.76
N ARG A 448 -14.48 22.91 37.48
CA ARG A 448 -15.65 23.59 36.91
C ARG A 448 -16.95 23.18 37.59
N THR A 449 -17.15 21.89 37.81
CA THR A 449 -18.34 21.35 38.49
C THR A 449 -18.44 21.85 39.94
N GLN A 450 -17.29 22.02 40.60
CA GLN A 450 -17.17 22.55 41.96
C GLN A 450 -17.21 24.09 42.01
N LYS A 451 -17.31 24.74 40.83
CA LYS A 451 -17.28 26.23 40.67
C LYS A 451 -15.95 26.85 41.11
N ASP A 452 -14.87 26.11 41.15
CA ASP A 452 -13.51 26.62 41.37
C ASP A 452 -12.94 27.07 40.01
N PHE A 453 -13.37 28.26 39.61
CA PHE A 453 -12.96 28.84 38.33
C PHE A 453 -11.47 29.20 38.30
N THR A 454 -10.90 29.58 39.45
CA THR A 454 -9.47 29.88 39.56
C THR A 454 -8.62 28.65 39.20
N ARG A 455 -8.96 27.52 39.79
CA ARG A 455 -8.27 26.25 39.49
C ARG A 455 -8.48 25.83 38.05
N SER A 456 -9.70 25.94 37.53
CA SER A 456 -10.04 25.62 36.14
C SER A 456 -9.18 26.45 35.15
N ASP A 457 -9.04 27.76 35.40
CA ASP A 457 -8.26 28.62 34.53
C ASP A 457 -6.76 28.33 34.58
N GLN A 458 -6.21 28.01 35.76
CA GLN A 458 -4.81 27.55 35.91
C GLN A 458 -4.55 26.27 35.10
N LEU A 459 -5.46 25.31 35.16
CA LEU A 459 -5.32 24.05 34.44
C LEU A 459 -5.46 24.28 32.92
N ARG A 460 -6.34 25.17 32.50
CA ARG A 460 -6.46 25.56 31.08
C ARG A 460 -5.18 26.23 30.56
N GLN A 461 -4.59 27.10 31.34
CA GLN A 461 -3.31 27.75 31.00
C GLN A 461 -2.19 26.73 30.91
N ARG A 462 -2.10 25.80 31.87
CA ARG A 462 -1.12 24.72 31.85
C ARG A 462 -1.28 23.84 30.62
N LEU A 463 -2.51 23.49 30.22
CA LEU A 463 -2.78 22.73 28.99
C LEU A 463 -2.32 23.50 27.75
N ALA A 464 -2.58 24.79 27.69
CA ALA A 464 -2.11 25.63 26.58
C ALA A 464 -0.56 25.71 26.51
N GLU A 465 0.14 25.80 27.64
CA GLU A 465 1.60 25.77 27.73
C GLU A 465 2.19 24.42 27.27
N LEU A 466 1.44 23.32 27.44
CA LEU A 466 1.76 21.98 26.96
C LEU A 466 1.37 21.76 25.49
N GLY A 467 0.89 22.78 24.80
CA GLY A 467 0.46 22.68 23.41
C GLY A 467 -0.88 21.96 23.24
N VAL A 468 -1.80 22.07 24.19
CA VAL A 468 -3.12 21.45 24.17
C VAL A 468 -4.22 22.49 24.12
N ILE A 469 -5.15 22.32 23.18
CA ILE A 469 -6.37 23.14 23.06
C ILE A 469 -7.53 22.36 23.67
N VAL A 470 -8.29 23.00 24.55
CA VAL A 470 -9.48 22.41 25.18
C VAL A 470 -10.73 23.11 24.69
N ASP A 471 -11.67 22.34 24.18
CA ASP A 471 -12.98 22.78 23.72
C ASP A 471 -14.06 22.35 24.72
N ASP A 472 -14.83 23.32 25.24
CA ASP A 472 -15.93 23.06 26.20
C ASP A 472 -17.26 22.96 25.44
N HIS A 473 -18.06 21.94 25.77
CA HIS A 473 -19.35 21.67 25.15
C HIS A 473 -20.51 22.18 26.01
N ALA A 474 -21.67 22.38 25.36
CA ALA A 474 -22.89 22.86 26.01
C ALA A 474 -23.46 21.90 27.08
N ASP A 475 -23.16 20.62 27.00
CA ASP A 475 -23.54 19.58 27.95
C ASP A 475 -22.66 19.55 29.21
N GLY A 476 -21.64 20.42 29.28
CA GLY A 476 -20.68 20.49 30.37
C GLY A 476 -19.46 19.58 30.23
N SER A 477 -19.39 18.78 29.19
CA SER A 477 -18.21 18.00 28.86
C SER A 477 -17.11 18.88 28.25
N SER A 478 -15.88 18.39 28.25
CA SER A 478 -14.75 19.03 27.58
C SER A 478 -14.05 17.99 26.69
N SER A 479 -13.68 18.39 25.48
CA SER A 479 -12.77 17.65 24.63
C SER A 479 -11.46 18.42 24.49
N TRP A 480 -10.42 17.74 24.03
CA TRP A 480 -9.12 18.36 23.84
C TRP A 480 -8.43 17.84 22.57
N ARG A 481 -7.46 18.61 22.09
CA ARG A 481 -6.61 18.26 20.97
C ARG A 481 -5.25 18.93 21.11
N TRP A 482 -4.23 18.36 20.52
CA TRP A 482 -2.94 19.02 20.42
C TRP A 482 -3.05 20.27 19.52
N SER A 483 -2.35 21.35 19.91
CA SER A 483 -2.16 22.49 19.02
C SER A 483 -1.21 22.06 17.89
N SER A 484 -1.64 22.22 16.67
CA SER A 484 -0.87 21.95 15.45
C SER A 484 0.35 22.86 15.30
#